data_17ec503feee505afda738184893283a2
#
_entry.id   17ec503feee505afda738184893283a2
#
_cell.length_a   1.000
_cell.length_b   1.000
_cell.length_c   1.000
_cell.angle_alpha   90.00
_cell.angle_beta   90.00
_cell.angle_gamma   90.00
#
_symmetry.space_group_name_H-M   'P 1'
#
loop_
_entity.id
_entity.type
_entity.pdbx_description
1 polymer ?
#
loop_
_entity_poly.entity_id
_entity_poly.type
_entity_poly.pdbx_seq_one_letter_code
_entity_poly.pdbx_strand_id
1 'polypeptide(L)'
;MPDKRLFLLGGSAAFEAAAAEFVPASGGHDATIALLLQGSNHWEKYVPDYVQPWTRRGVSRYSLIVPDENGTLDWSAVFSRIQAATGVFIGGGHTPTYHRLYATEPIRTLLRECYNRGVPIAGCSAGALIAAEICPFFHDETDDGSLKIQVGLGLVSDLVVGVHFTERNALPDMLAAMAQTQTKTGWGIDEPACAMFENGQFKQALGQTVHEIVMTDFTTQSYRVTEHAPSPGDIN
;
A
#
# COMPACT_ATOMS: atom_id res chain seq x y z
N MET A 1 10.10 20.41 -6.64
CA MET A 1 9.74 19.04 -7.10
C MET A 1 8.28 18.85 -6.75
N PRO A 2 7.51 18.09 -7.52
CA PRO A 2 6.12 17.81 -7.15
C PRO A 2 6.06 17.01 -5.84
N ASP A 3 4.98 17.20 -5.07
CA ASP A 3 4.78 16.42 -3.85
C ASP A 3 4.53 14.97 -4.17
N LYS A 4 5.21 14.08 -3.45
CA LYS A 4 5.06 12.64 -3.55
C LYS A 4 4.08 12.17 -2.49
N ARG A 5 2.95 11.59 -2.90
CA ARG A 5 1.89 11.13 -1.99
C ARG A 5 1.73 9.63 -2.05
N LEU A 6 1.81 9.01 -0.89
CA LEU A 6 1.64 7.57 -0.71
C LEU A 6 0.51 7.32 0.29
N PHE A 7 -0.40 6.43 -0.09
CA PHE A 7 -1.55 6.03 0.71
C PHE A 7 -1.43 4.55 1.05
N LEU A 8 -1.26 4.22 2.32
CA LEU A 8 -1.14 2.86 2.81
C LEU A 8 -2.43 2.47 3.53
N LEU A 9 -3.20 1.56 2.95
CA LEU A 9 -4.49 1.12 3.46
C LEU A 9 -4.36 -0.23 4.14
N GLY A 10 -4.92 -0.36 5.34
CA GLY A 10 -4.92 -1.64 6.07
C GLY A 10 -5.83 -2.69 5.43
N GLY A 11 -6.97 -2.27 4.86
CA GLY A 11 -7.92 -3.13 4.19
C GLY A 11 -8.89 -2.37 3.28
N SER A 12 -9.86 -3.09 2.69
CA SER A 12 -10.82 -2.52 1.74
C SER A 12 -11.83 -1.57 2.38
N ALA A 13 -12.07 -1.67 3.68
CA ALA A 13 -12.95 -0.75 4.40
C ALA A 13 -12.45 0.71 4.40
N ALA A 14 -11.14 0.93 4.10
CA ALA A 14 -10.55 2.26 3.96
C ALA A 14 -10.71 2.89 2.57
N PHE A 15 -11.29 2.20 1.58
CA PHE A 15 -11.30 2.67 0.18
C PHE A 15 -12.00 4.01 0.00
N GLU A 16 -13.15 4.24 0.66
CA GLU A 16 -13.87 5.52 0.58
C GLU A 16 -13.07 6.67 1.19
N ALA A 17 -12.50 6.46 2.37
CA ALA A 17 -11.71 7.48 3.05
C ALA A 17 -10.44 7.82 2.26
N ALA A 18 -9.72 6.82 1.77
CA ALA A 18 -8.53 7.04 0.95
C ALA A 18 -8.88 7.74 -0.38
N ALA A 19 -10.00 7.39 -1.03
CA ALA A 19 -10.40 7.99 -2.30
C ALA A 19 -10.69 9.49 -2.18
N ALA A 20 -11.08 9.99 -1.01
CA ALA A 20 -11.32 11.42 -0.77
C ALA A 20 -10.07 12.27 -1.02
N GLU A 21 -8.89 11.75 -0.74
CA GLU A 21 -7.60 12.42 -0.94
C GLU A 21 -6.86 11.91 -2.18
N PHE A 22 -6.92 10.60 -2.46
CA PHE A 22 -6.23 9.99 -3.59
C PHE A 22 -6.76 10.47 -4.95
N VAL A 23 -8.09 10.60 -5.11
CA VAL A 23 -8.68 11.02 -6.38
C VAL A 23 -8.31 12.48 -6.72
N PRO A 24 -8.47 13.47 -5.82
CA PRO A 24 -7.97 14.82 -6.09
C PRO A 24 -6.48 14.86 -6.40
N ALA A 25 -5.67 14.12 -5.65
CA ALA A 25 -4.23 14.03 -5.88
C ALA A 25 -3.88 13.43 -7.26
N SER A 26 -4.74 12.55 -7.80
CA SER A 26 -4.60 11.93 -9.12
C SER A 26 -5.10 12.79 -10.27
N GLY A 27 -5.67 13.98 -10.01
CA GLY A 27 -6.20 14.89 -11.04
C GLY A 27 -7.74 14.97 -11.07
N GLY A 28 -8.44 14.47 -10.04
CA GLY A 28 -9.89 14.58 -9.90
C GLY A 28 -10.65 13.84 -11.01
N HIS A 29 -11.60 14.52 -11.65
CA HIS A 29 -12.39 13.95 -12.76
C HIS A 29 -11.56 13.63 -14.02
N ASP A 30 -10.40 14.24 -14.18
CA ASP A 30 -9.46 13.97 -15.27
C ASP A 30 -8.49 12.81 -14.99
N ALA A 31 -8.56 12.24 -13.78
CA ALA A 31 -7.69 11.16 -13.38
C ALA A 31 -7.78 9.95 -14.33
N THR A 32 -6.63 9.33 -14.55
CA THR A 32 -6.50 8.00 -15.17
C THR A 32 -5.77 7.11 -14.18
N ILE A 33 -6.49 6.16 -13.57
CA ILE A 33 -5.94 5.33 -12.50
C ILE A 33 -5.54 3.96 -13.04
N ALA A 34 -4.30 3.54 -12.80
CA ALA A 34 -3.85 2.18 -13.04
C ALA A 34 -4.10 1.33 -11.79
N LEU A 35 -4.93 0.29 -11.90
CA LEU A 35 -5.21 -0.67 -10.82
C LEU A 35 -4.43 -1.96 -11.08
N LEU A 36 -3.53 -2.29 -10.15
CA LEU A 36 -2.65 -3.46 -10.19
C LEU A 36 -3.22 -4.57 -9.31
N LEU A 37 -3.52 -5.73 -9.91
CA LEU A 37 -4.14 -6.88 -9.23
C LEU A 37 -3.33 -8.16 -9.44
N GLN A 38 -3.46 -9.12 -8.51
CA GLN A 38 -2.71 -10.39 -8.58
C GLN A 38 -3.31 -11.45 -9.51
N GLY A 39 -4.54 -11.26 -10.02
CA GLY A 39 -5.15 -12.21 -10.96
C GLY A 39 -5.54 -13.56 -10.34
N SER A 40 -6.03 -13.59 -9.10
CA SER A 40 -6.60 -14.81 -8.51
C SER A 40 -7.92 -15.21 -9.18
N ASN A 41 -8.38 -16.48 -9.00
CA ASN A 41 -9.66 -16.92 -9.51
C ASN A 41 -10.79 -15.92 -9.15
N HIS A 42 -11.58 -15.53 -10.14
CA HIS A 42 -12.69 -14.58 -9.99
C HIS A 42 -12.28 -13.20 -9.46
N TRP A 43 -11.07 -12.73 -9.77
CA TRP A 43 -10.59 -11.40 -9.37
C TRP A 43 -11.51 -10.26 -9.87
N GLU A 44 -12.20 -10.46 -10.98
CA GLU A 44 -13.09 -9.47 -11.59
C GLU A 44 -14.22 -9.03 -10.64
N LYS A 45 -14.68 -9.91 -9.78
CA LYS A 45 -15.75 -9.61 -8.80
C LYS A 45 -15.35 -8.56 -7.76
N TYR A 46 -14.04 -8.36 -7.54
CA TYR A 46 -13.52 -7.37 -6.59
C TYR A 46 -13.25 -6.00 -7.23
N VAL A 47 -13.22 -5.92 -8.57
CA VAL A 47 -12.95 -4.65 -9.28
C VAL A 47 -13.93 -3.54 -8.88
N PRO A 48 -15.25 -3.81 -8.76
CA PRO A 48 -16.20 -2.80 -8.32
C PRO A 48 -15.84 -2.16 -6.97
N ASP A 49 -15.35 -2.94 -6.01
CA ASP A 49 -15.00 -2.45 -4.68
C ASP A 49 -13.88 -1.39 -4.75
N TYR A 50 -12.90 -1.59 -5.63
CA TYR A 50 -11.83 -0.61 -5.87
C TYR A 50 -12.33 0.63 -6.62
N VAL A 51 -13.13 0.44 -7.68
CA VAL A 51 -13.42 1.54 -8.62
C VAL A 51 -14.63 2.39 -8.21
N GLN A 52 -15.59 1.85 -7.43
CA GLN A 52 -16.77 2.59 -7.01
C GLN A 52 -16.43 3.86 -6.22
N PRO A 53 -15.49 3.86 -5.24
CA PRO A 53 -15.11 5.08 -4.54
C PRO A 53 -14.56 6.17 -5.47
N TRP A 54 -13.86 5.77 -6.54
CA TRP A 54 -13.32 6.71 -7.53
C TRP A 54 -14.40 7.23 -8.46
N THR A 55 -15.28 6.35 -8.96
CA THR A 55 -16.35 6.73 -9.89
C THR A 55 -17.38 7.64 -9.23
N ARG A 56 -17.68 7.46 -7.94
CA ARG A 56 -18.50 8.40 -7.16
C ARG A 56 -17.89 9.80 -7.10
N ARG A 57 -16.57 9.91 -7.25
CA ARG A 57 -15.82 11.18 -7.30
C ARG A 57 -15.52 11.66 -8.72
N GLY A 58 -16.21 11.09 -9.72
CA GLY A 58 -16.17 11.53 -11.12
C GLY A 58 -15.05 10.93 -11.97
N VAL A 59 -14.26 9.99 -11.44
CA VAL A 59 -13.23 9.28 -12.25
C VAL A 59 -13.95 8.35 -13.23
N SER A 60 -13.69 8.53 -14.52
CA SER A 60 -14.25 7.70 -15.60
C SER A 60 -13.19 6.86 -16.33
N ARG A 61 -11.91 7.09 -16.07
CA ARG A 61 -10.80 6.40 -16.75
C ARG A 61 -9.97 5.61 -15.76
N TYR A 62 -9.94 4.32 -15.93
CA TYR A 62 -9.01 3.43 -15.23
C TYR A 62 -8.58 2.29 -16.13
N SER A 63 -7.43 1.71 -15.83
CA SER A 63 -6.89 0.55 -16.54
C SER A 63 -6.53 -0.55 -15.54
N LEU A 64 -6.87 -1.79 -15.87
CA LEU A 64 -6.55 -2.94 -15.05
C LEU A 64 -5.22 -3.55 -15.51
N ILE A 65 -4.32 -3.78 -14.57
CA ILE A 65 -3.06 -4.50 -14.80
C ILE A 65 -3.16 -5.81 -14.01
N VAL A 66 -3.35 -6.90 -14.74
CA VAL A 66 -3.61 -8.23 -14.19
C VAL A 66 -2.75 -9.23 -14.96
N PRO A 67 -2.07 -10.16 -14.29
CA PRO A 67 -1.35 -11.24 -14.98
C PRO A 67 -2.31 -12.16 -15.75
N ASP A 68 -1.79 -12.83 -16.75
CA ASP A 68 -2.49 -13.90 -17.47
C ASP A 68 -2.68 -15.15 -16.60
N GLU A 69 -3.29 -16.19 -17.17
CA GLU A 69 -3.54 -17.48 -16.50
C GLU A 69 -2.25 -18.19 -16.04
N ASN A 70 -1.11 -17.86 -16.65
CA ASN A 70 0.22 -18.36 -16.27
C ASN A 70 0.89 -17.53 -15.19
N GLY A 71 0.24 -16.46 -14.70
CA GLY A 71 0.78 -15.53 -13.71
C GLY A 71 1.85 -14.59 -14.27
N THR A 72 1.80 -14.32 -15.59
CA THR A 72 2.75 -13.46 -16.31
C THR A 72 2.09 -12.14 -16.70
N LEU A 73 2.82 -11.04 -16.58
CA LEU A 73 2.38 -9.73 -17.02
C LEU A 73 2.88 -9.42 -18.44
N ASP A 74 2.00 -8.90 -19.29
CA ASP A 74 2.40 -8.28 -20.54
C ASP A 74 3.13 -6.98 -20.26
N TRP A 75 4.46 -7.02 -20.36
CA TRP A 75 5.31 -5.89 -20.06
C TRP A 75 4.99 -4.64 -20.88
N SER A 76 4.67 -4.78 -22.17
CA SER A 76 4.34 -3.66 -23.05
C SER A 76 3.06 -2.95 -22.57
N ALA A 77 2.04 -3.73 -22.25
CA ALA A 77 0.79 -3.21 -21.70
C ALA A 77 0.96 -2.58 -20.32
N VAL A 78 1.74 -3.20 -19.43
CA VAL A 78 2.06 -2.67 -18.10
C VAL A 78 2.75 -1.33 -18.21
N PHE A 79 3.82 -1.26 -19.02
CA PHE A 79 4.60 -0.04 -19.24
C PHE A 79 3.71 1.10 -19.75
N SER A 80 2.95 0.83 -20.82
CA SER A 80 2.06 1.83 -21.43
C SER A 80 1.00 2.36 -20.45
N ARG A 81 0.35 1.46 -19.69
CA ARG A 81 -0.72 1.83 -18.75
C ARG A 81 -0.19 2.62 -17.55
N ILE A 82 0.95 2.22 -16.98
CA ILE A 82 1.57 2.94 -15.85
C ILE A 82 2.10 4.30 -16.31
N GLN A 83 2.69 4.40 -17.50
CA GLN A 83 3.16 5.67 -18.05
C GLN A 83 2.02 6.67 -18.31
N ALA A 84 0.85 6.20 -18.70
CA ALA A 84 -0.32 7.03 -18.95
C ALA A 84 -1.11 7.37 -17.66
N ALA A 85 -0.82 6.70 -16.56
CA ALA A 85 -1.55 6.88 -15.32
C ALA A 85 -1.20 8.20 -14.61
N THR A 86 -2.21 8.84 -14.07
CA THR A 86 -2.07 10.01 -13.18
C THR A 86 -2.23 9.61 -11.71
N GLY A 87 -2.61 8.37 -11.42
CA GLY A 87 -2.63 7.72 -10.11
C GLY A 87 -2.44 6.22 -10.26
N VAL A 88 -1.78 5.58 -9.31
CA VAL A 88 -1.60 4.12 -9.30
C VAL A 88 -2.18 3.55 -8.01
N PHE A 89 -2.97 2.49 -8.14
CA PHE A 89 -3.51 1.75 -7.00
C PHE A 89 -3.07 0.29 -7.05
N ILE A 90 -2.40 -0.17 -6.01
CA ILE A 90 -1.94 -1.55 -5.85
C ILE A 90 -2.92 -2.26 -4.93
N GLY A 91 -3.59 -3.28 -5.43
CA GLY A 91 -4.61 -4.01 -4.69
C GLY A 91 -4.08 -4.87 -3.56
N GLY A 92 -5.00 -5.55 -2.88
CA GLY A 92 -4.72 -6.49 -1.80
C GLY A 92 -4.80 -7.95 -2.23
N GLY A 93 -4.20 -8.83 -1.44
CA GLY A 93 -4.20 -10.27 -1.63
C GLY A 93 -2.96 -10.92 -1.00
N HIS A 94 -2.34 -11.89 -1.67
CA HIS A 94 -1.17 -12.61 -1.17
C HIS A 94 0.11 -11.80 -1.42
N THR A 95 0.77 -11.35 -0.36
CA THR A 95 1.93 -10.45 -0.42
C THR A 95 3.09 -10.99 -1.26
N PRO A 96 3.51 -12.26 -1.14
CA PRO A 96 4.56 -12.82 -2.00
C PRO A 96 4.22 -12.76 -3.49
N THR A 97 2.94 -12.93 -3.85
CA THR A 97 2.49 -12.81 -5.25
C THR A 97 2.57 -11.37 -5.74
N TYR A 98 2.08 -10.40 -4.96
CA TYR A 98 2.21 -8.97 -5.31
C TYR A 98 3.66 -8.54 -5.41
N HIS A 99 4.52 -9.00 -4.48
CA HIS A 99 5.95 -8.71 -4.51
C HIS A 99 6.59 -9.22 -5.80
N ARG A 100 6.37 -10.48 -6.16
CA ARG A 100 6.90 -11.08 -7.40
C ARG A 100 6.42 -10.34 -8.65
N LEU A 101 5.17 -9.91 -8.69
CA LEU A 101 4.58 -9.24 -9.85
C LEU A 101 5.03 -7.77 -9.97
N TYR A 102 5.09 -7.03 -8.87
CA TYR A 102 5.17 -5.57 -8.92
C TYR A 102 6.36 -4.95 -8.18
N ALA A 103 6.99 -5.67 -7.23
CA ALA A 103 8.14 -5.16 -6.47
C ALA A 103 9.49 -5.66 -7.00
N THR A 104 9.51 -6.29 -8.19
CA THR A 104 10.72 -6.74 -8.87
C THR A 104 10.97 -5.93 -10.14
N GLU A 105 12.21 -5.95 -10.64
CA GLU A 105 12.54 -5.26 -11.90
C GLU A 105 11.89 -5.96 -13.11
N PRO A 106 11.47 -5.21 -14.10
CA PRO A 106 11.65 -3.77 -14.30
C PRO A 106 10.48 -2.91 -13.75
N ILE A 107 9.40 -3.52 -13.23
CA ILE A 107 8.19 -2.79 -12.78
C ILE A 107 8.49 -1.92 -11.56
N ARG A 108 9.34 -2.42 -10.66
CA ARG A 108 9.80 -1.66 -9.49
C ARG A 108 10.38 -0.31 -9.88
N THR A 109 11.30 -0.27 -10.83
CA THR A 109 11.88 0.98 -11.32
C THR A 109 10.81 1.89 -11.92
N LEU A 110 9.91 1.35 -12.74
CA LEU A 110 8.84 2.13 -13.38
C LEU A 110 7.90 2.79 -12.35
N LEU A 111 7.48 2.06 -11.30
CA LEU A 111 6.62 2.59 -10.25
C LEU A 111 7.35 3.67 -9.42
N ARG A 112 8.63 3.47 -9.12
CA ARG A 112 9.46 4.47 -8.43
C ARG A 112 9.60 5.75 -9.26
N GLU A 113 9.82 5.64 -10.55
CA GLU A 113 9.89 6.79 -11.45
C GLU A 113 8.57 7.54 -11.49
N CYS A 114 7.42 6.85 -11.57
CA CYS A 114 6.10 7.48 -11.51
C CYS A 114 5.92 8.24 -10.20
N TYR A 115 6.21 7.61 -9.06
CA TYR A 115 6.14 8.23 -7.74
C TYR A 115 7.04 9.46 -7.63
N ASN A 116 8.27 9.37 -8.13
CA ASN A 116 9.22 10.50 -8.12
C ASN A 116 8.80 11.67 -9.04
N ARG A 117 7.96 11.42 -10.05
CA ARG A 117 7.32 12.47 -10.86
C ARG A 117 6.10 13.09 -10.18
N GLY A 118 5.69 12.62 -9.00
CA GLY A 118 4.54 13.12 -8.25
C GLY A 118 3.23 12.41 -8.56
N VAL A 119 3.25 11.28 -9.28
CA VAL A 119 2.06 10.43 -9.44
C VAL A 119 1.75 9.79 -8.08
N PRO A 120 0.59 10.05 -7.46
CA PRO A 120 0.23 9.45 -6.19
C PRO A 120 0.08 7.94 -6.33
N ILE A 121 0.57 7.22 -5.33
CA ILE A 121 0.43 5.77 -5.27
C ILE A 121 -0.37 5.40 -4.01
N ALA A 122 -1.33 4.50 -4.17
CA ALA A 122 -2.05 3.87 -3.08
C ALA A 122 -1.78 2.37 -3.08
N GLY A 123 -1.66 1.77 -1.91
CA GLY A 123 -1.51 0.32 -1.73
C GLY A 123 -2.46 -0.17 -0.64
N CYS A 124 -3.20 -1.24 -0.90
CA CYS A 124 -4.11 -1.87 0.05
C CYS A 124 -3.55 -3.22 0.50
N SER A 125 -3.50 -3.48 1.81
CA SER A 125 -3.06 -4.77 2.37
C SER A 125 -1.69 -5.18 1.77
N ALA A 126 -1.59 -6.25 1.00
CA ALA A 126 -0.36 -6.64 0.30
C ALA A 126 0.27 -5.49 -0.49
N GLY A 127 -0.55 -4.66 -1.15
CA GLY A 127 -0.08 -3.47 -1.86
C GLY A 127 0.56 -2.43 -0.96
N ALA A 128 0.09 -2.28 0.28
CA ALA A 128 0.70 -1.41 1.28
C ALA A 128 2.04 -1.97 1.77
N LEU A 129 2.13 -3.29 1.99
CA LEU A 129 3.36 -3.94 2.43
C LEU A 129 4.48 -3.82 1.39
N ILE A 130 4.17 -4.06 0.10
CA ILE A 130 5.18 -3.96 -0.96
C ILE A 130 5.57 -2.51 -1.30
N ALA A 131 4.77 -1.51 -0.91
CA ALA A 131 5.06 -0.10 -1.18
C ALA A 131 6.27 0.42 -0.39
N ALA A 132 6.49 -0.06 0.82
CA ALA A 132 7.65 0.27 1.65
C ALA A 132 8.95 -0.34 1.09
N GLU A 133 10.10 0.13 1.59
CA GLU A 133 11.39 -0.48 1.28
C GLU A 133 11.54 -1.85 1.96
N ILE A 134 11.13 -1.94 3.22
CA ILE A 134 11.10 -3.18 3.99
C ILE A 134 9.75 -3.83 3.79
N CYS A 135 9.72 -4.97 3.11
CA CYS A 135 8.51 -5.73 2.82
C CYS A 135 8.53 -7.05 3.60
N PRO A 136 7.85 -7.15 4.74
CA PRO A 136 7.72 -8.41 5.45
C PRO A 136 6.73 -9.34 4.76
N PHE A 137 7.08 -10.62 4.65
CA PHE A 137 6.13 -11.71 4.46
C PHE A 137 5.90 -12.32 5.85
N PHE A 138 4.73 -12.12 6.40
CA PHE A 138 4.38 -12.58 7.73
C PHE A 138 4.17 -14.10 7.78
N HIS A 139 4.11 -14.66 8.98
CA HIS A 139 4.07 -16.09 9.23
C HIS A 139 2.96 -16.84 8.49
N ASP A 140 1.80 -16.22 8.31
CA ASP A 140 0.64 -16.77 7.61
C ASP A 140 0.76 -16.72 6.07
N GLU A 141 1.77 -16.04 5.54
CA GLU A 141 2.01 -15.88 4.10
C GLU A 141 3.20 -16.71 3.57
N THR A 142 3.85 -17.49 4.43
CA THR A 142 5.01 -18.30 4.06
C THR A 142 4.75 -19.78 4.32
N ASP A 143 5.23 -20.66 3.42
CA ASP A 143 4.99 -22.11 3.49
C ASP A 143 5.56 -22.75 4.76
N ASP A 144 6.63 -22.21 5.30
CA ASP A 144 7.33 -22.70 6.49
C ASP A 144 6.93 -21.96 7.78
N GLY A 145 5.97 -21.05 7.70
CA GLY A 145 5.51 -20.23 8.83
C GLY A 145 6.60 -19.32 9.42
N SER A 146 7.63 -18.97 8.66
CA SER A 146 8.70 -18.06 9.09
C SER A 146 8.50 -16.65 8.57
N LEU A 147 8.86 -15.63 9.37
CA LEU A 147 8.96 -14.27 8.91
C LEU A 147 10.09 -14.15 7.87
N LYS A 148 9.78 -13.64 6.67
CA LYS A 148 10.77 -13.33 5.64
C LYS A 148 10.75 -11.84 5.32
N ILE A 149 11.92 -11.24 5.20
CA ILE A 149 12.07 -9.83 4.81
C ILE A 149 12.53 -9.75 3.36
N GLN A 150 11.80 -8.99 2.57
CA GLN A 150 12.10 -8.72 1.17
C GLN A 150 12.30 -7.22 0.95
N VAL A 151 12.90 -6.87 -0.18
CA VAL A 151 13.02 -5.47 -0.60
C VAL A 151 11.79 -5.11 -1.41
N GLY A 152 10.96 -4.21 -0.90
CA GLY A 152 9.76 -3.73 -1.60
C GLY A 152 10.04 -2.64 -2.64
N LEU A 153 9.03 -1.83 -2.95
CA LEU A 153 9.14 -0.74 -3.94
C LEU A 153 10.06 0.40 -3.47
N GLY A 154 10.19 0.61 -2.17
CA GLY A 154 10.98 1.72 -1.62
C GLY A 154 10.38 3.09 -1.90
N LEU A 155 9.06 3.21 -1.86
CA LEU A 155 8.35 4.50 -1.97
C LEU A 155 8.43 5.28 -0.66
N VAL A 156 8.60 4.57 0.44
CA VAL A 156 8.93 5.08 1.77
C VAL A 156 9.96 4.16 2.40
N SER A 157 10.93 4.71 3.13
CA SER A 157 12.03 3.98 3.78
C SER A 157 12.01 4.16 5.30
N ASP A 158 12.88 3.42 5.97
CA ASP A 158 13.13 3.50 7.42
C ASP A 158 11.89 3.19 8.28
N LEU A 159 10.98 2.37 7.77
CA LEU A 159 9.79 1.93 8.50
C LEU A 159 9.35 0.52 8.09
N VAL A 160 8.61 -0.13 8.98
CA VAL A 160 7.90 -1.39 8.74
C VAL A 160 6.40 -1.12 8.75
N VAL A 161 5.67 -1.66 7.78
CA VAL A 161 4.20 -1.58 7.72
C VAL A 161 3.58 -2.88 8.21
N GLY A 162 2.54 -2.78 9.02
CA GLY A 162 1.64 -3.88 9.39
C GLY A 162 0.21 -3.52 9.03
N VAL A 163 -0.45 -4.39 8.30
CA VAL A 163 -1.84 -4.22 7.85
C VAL A 163 -2.77 -5.17 8.59
N HIS A 164 -4.08 -4.89 8.57
CA HIS A 164 -5.04 -5.61 9.41
C HIS A 164 -4.52 -5.70 10.85
N PHE A 165 -4.02 -4.58 11.36
CA PHE A 165 -3.11 -4.53 12.49
C PHE A 165 -3.72 -5.13 13.77
N THR A 166 -4.90 -4.67 14.15
CA THR A 166 -5.60 -5.22 15.32
C THR A 166 -6.38 -6.48 14.95
N GLU A 167 -6.96 -6.56 13.75
CA GLU A 167 -7.78 -7.68 13.30
C GLU A 167 -7.00 -8.99 13.22
N ARG A 168 -5.72 -8.93 12.88
CA ARG A 168 -4.83 -10.10 12.78
C ARG A 168 -3.79 -10.16 13.90
N ASN A 169 -3.87 -9.26 14.90
CA ASN A 169 -2.85 -9.15 15.94
C ASN A 169 -1.41 -9.08 15.35
N ALA A 170 -1.22 -8.20 14.36
CA ALA A 170 0.04 -8.13 13.60
C ALA A 170 1.23 -7.55 14.38
N LEU A 171 1.03 -7.01 15.59
CA LEU A 171 2.07 -6.37 16.38
C LEU A 171 3.28 -7.28 16.67
N PRO A 172 3.14 -8.55 17.09
CA PRO A 172 4.29 -9.42 17.35
C PRO A 172 5.17 -9.61 16.11
N ASP A 173 4.57 -9.83 14.94
CA ASP A 173 5.28 -10.01 13.68
C ASP A 173 5.96 -8.72 13.23
N MET A 174 5.31 -7.58 13.42
CA MET A 174 5.91 -6.27 13.15
C MET A 174 7.13 -6.02 14.04
N LEU A 175 7.06 -6.29 15.35
CA LEU A 175 8.19 -6.14 16.27
C LEU A 175 9.34 -7.06 15.87
N ALA A 176 9.05 -8.29 15.46
CA ALA A 176 10.07 -9.22 14.95
C ALA A 176 10.73 -8.68 13.67
N ALA A 177 9.94 -8.17 12.72
CA ALA A 177 10.46 -7.55 11.50
C ALA A 177 11.32 -6.31 11.81
N MET A 178 10.86 -5.44 12.69
CA MET A 178 11.59 -4.25 13.14
C MET A 178 12.91 -4.63 13.83
N ALA A 179 12.90 -5.65 14.67
CA ALA A 179 14.11 -6.13 15.36
C ALA A 179 15.12 -6.74 14.36
N GLN A 180 14.63 -7.56 13.41
CA GLN A 180 15.47 -8.20 12.39
C GLN A 180 16.13 -7.17 11.46
N THR A 181 15.41 -6.11 11.11
CA THR A 181 15.90 -5.06 10.20
C THR A 181 16.55 -3.88 10.92
N GLN A 182 16.57 -3.87 12.25
CA GLN A 182 17.01 -2.74 13.08
C GLN A 182 16.26 -1.43 12.75
N THR A 183 15.00 -1.56 12.34
CA THR A 183 14.14 -0.43 11.98
C THR A 183 13.40 0.08 13.20
N LYS A 184 13.54 1.38 13.46
CA LYS A 184 13.03 2.01 14.68
C LYS A 184 11.51 2.28 14.63
N THR A 185 10.97 2.54 13.44
CA THR A 185 9.58 2.99 13.27
C THR A 185 8.75 1.91 12.57
N GLY A 186 7.55 1.67 13.09
CA GLY A 186 6.54 0.83 12.44
C GLY A 186 5.20 1.56 12.35
N TRP A 187 4.40 1.20 11.35
CA TRP A 187 3.04 1.73 11.16
C TRP A 187 2.04 0.58 11.10
N GLY A 188 1.23 0.47 12.16
CA GLY A 188 0.10 -0.46 12.23
C GLY A 188 -1.16 0.20 11.67
N ILE A 189 -1.80 -0.45 10.69
CA ILE A 189 -2.92 0.10 9.94
C ILE A 189 -4.07 -0.91 9.96
N ASP A 190 -5.17 -0.57 10.62
CA ASP A 190 -6.38 -1.38 10.68
C ASP A 190 -7.16 -1.34 9.36
N GLU A 191 -8.04 -2.31 9.13
CA GLU A 191 -8.79 -2.42 7.87
C GLU A 191 -9.51 -1.13 7.44
N PRO A 192 -10.16 -0.36 8.36
CA PRO A 192 -10.84 0.87 7.97
C PRO A 192 -9.94 2.11 7.96
N ALA A 193 -8.62 1.93 8.16
CA ALA A 193 -7.67 3.03 8.23
C ALA A 193 -6.76 3.11 6.99
N CYS A 194 -6.32 4.34 6.71
CA CYS A 194 -5.28 4.63 5.73
C CYS A 194 -4.27 5.62 6.33
N ALA A 195 -2.99 5.27 6.26
CA ALA A 195 -1.90 6.17 6.58
C ALA A 195 -1.44 6.91 5.32
N MET A 196 -1.59 8.22 5.28
CA MET A 196 -1.11 9.06 4.18
C MET A 196 0.28 9.61 4.50
N PHE A 197 1.20 9.42 3.57
CA PHE A 197 2.55 9.98 3.61
C PHE A 197 2.71 11.01 2.50
N GLU A 198 3.38 12.12 2.82
CA GLU A 198 3.76 13.14 1.86
C GLU A 198 5.27 13.37 1.94
N ASN A 199 5.96 13.24 0.80
CA ASN A 199 7.42 13.37 0.71
C ASN A 199 8.20 12.46 1.68
N GLY A 200 7.66 11.25 1.93
CA GLY A 200 8.24 10.24 2.82
C GLY A 200 7.95 10.44 4.31
N GLN A 201 7.19 11.48 4.69
CA GLN A 201 6.79 11.75 6.06
C GLN A 201 5.31 11.47 6.26
N PHE A 202 4.95 10.91 7.41
CA PHE A 202 3.54 10.74 7.79
C PHE A 202 2.86 12.12 7.82
N LYS A 203 1.71 12.21 7.15
CA LYS A 203 0.93 13.43 7.03
C LYS A 203 -0.32 13.40 7.87
N GLN A 204 -1.12 12.34 7.69
CA GLN A 204 -2.40 12.18 8.38
C GLN A 204 -2.93 10.75 8.30
N ALA A 205 -3.81 10.41 9.23
CA ALA A 205 -4.67 9.24 9.16
C ALA A 205 -5.96 9.59 8.43
N LEU A 206 -6.49 8.66 7.64
CA LEU A 206 -7.78 8.76 6.95
C LEU A 206 -8.65 7.57 7.37
N GLY A 207 -9.96 7.79 7.47
CA GLY A 207 -10.91 6.77 7.89
C GLY A 207 -10.90 6.55 9.39
N GLN A 208 -9.98 5.75 9.90
CA GLN A 208 -9.80 5.53 11.33
C GLN A 208 -8.36 5.77 11.78
N THR A 209 -8.13 5.55 13.08
CA THR A 209 -6.82 5.70 13.74
C THR A 209 -5.78 4.77 13.12
N VAL A 210 -4.55 5.29 12.93
CA VAL A 210 -3.36 4.51 12.63
C VAL A 210 -2.40 4.52 13.82
N HIS A 211 -1.57 3.49 13.94
CA HIS A 211 -0.71 3.27 15.09
C HIS A 211 0.76 3.43 14.68
N GLU A 212 1.44 4.42 15.26
CA GLU A 212 2.89 4.55 15.14
C GLU A 212 3.56 3.77 16.26
N ILE A 213 4.37 2.78 15.90
CA ILE A 213 5.15 1.95 16.83
C ILE A 213 6.59 2.42 16.78
N VAL A 214 7.15 2.81 17.92
CA VAL A 214 8.56 3.23 18.01
C VAL A 214 9.30 2.25 18.92
N MET A 215 10.23 1.49 18.33
CA MET A 215 11.12 0.61 19.08
C MET A 215 12.05 1.43 19.97
N THR A 216 12.04 1.16 21.25
CA THR A 216 12.90 1.83 22.26
C THR A 216 14.10 0.98 22.64
N ASP A 217 13.99 -0.35 22.53
CA ASP A 217 15.08 -1.31 22.74
C ASP A 217 14.86 -2.54 21.84
N PHE A 218 15.78 -2.81 20.96
CA PHE A 218 15.70 -3.93 20.03
C PHE A 218 15.97 -5.29 20.67
N THR A 219 16.76 -5.32 21.77
CA THR A 219 17.10 -6.57 22.47
C THR A 219 15.91 -7.10 23.25
N THR A 220 15.24 -6.22 23.98
CA THR A 220 14.06 -6.57 24.77
C THR A 220 12.76 -6.41 24.00
N GLN A 221 12.82 -5.92 22.76
CA GLN A 221 11.68 -5.52 21.92
C GLN A 221 10.71 -4.58 22.66
N SER A 222 11.28 -3.69 23.48
CA SER A 222 10.48 -2.64 24.14
C SER A 222 10.10 -1.56 23.13
N TYR A 223 8.86 -1.11 23.19
CA TYR A 223 8.31 -0.16 22.22
C TYR A 223 7.33 0.82 22.88
N ARG A 224 6.99 1.87 22.16
CA ARG A 224 5.91 2.82 22.47
C ARG A 224 4.97 2.86 21.29
N VAL A 225 3.67 2.92 21.56
CA VAL A 225 2.63 3.15 20.54
C VAL A 225 2.10 4.57 20.69
N THR A 226 1.96 5.26 19.56
CA THR A 226 1.25 6.54 19.45
C THR A 226 0.10 6.37 18.48
N GLU A 227 -1.09 6.77 18.87
CA GLU A 227 -2.28 6.73 18.03
C GLU A 227 -2.47 8.06 17.31
N HIS A 228 -2.69 7.99 16.01
CA HIS A 228 -2.96 9.13 15.15
C HIS A 228 -4.39 9.03 14.63
N ALA A 229 -5.30 9.81 15.20
CA ALA A 229 -6.70 9.86 14.77
C ALA A 229 -6.83 10.71 13.49
N PRO A 230 -7.83 10.40 12.63
CA PRO A 230 -8.15 11.27 11.50
C PRO A 230 -8.61 12.65 11.97
N SER A 231 -8.39 13.66 11.13
CA SER A 231 -8.83 15.02 11.42
C SER A 231 -10.38 15.10 11.51
N PRO A 232 -10.95 15.96 12.38
CA PRO A 232 -12.42 16.02 12.58
C PRO A 232 -13.25 16.34 11.34
N GLY A 233 -12.65 16.68 10.20
CA GLY A 233 -13.32 16.94 8.92
C GLY A 233 -13.38 15.75 7.98
N ASP A 234 -12.69 14.64 8.29
CA ASP A 234 -12.54 13.49 7.40
C ASP A 234 -13.52 12.34 7.75
N ILE A 235 -14.40 12.55 8.74
CA ILE A 235 -15.39 11.58 9.21
C ILE A 235 -16.76 11.98 8.61
N ASN A 236 -16.99 11.60 7.35
CA ASN A 236 -18.35 11.60 6.73
C ASN A 236 -18.47 10.49 5.70
#